data_d4418e75fe3cd2bf8a9813885ba52119
#
_entry.id   d4418e75fe3cd2bf8a9813885ba52119
#
_cell.length_a   1.000
_cell.length_b   1.000
_cell.length_c   1.000
_cell.angle_alpha   90.00
_cell.angle_beta   90.00
_cell.angle_gamma   90.00
#
_symmetry.space_group_name_H-M   'P 1'
#
loop_
_entity.id
_entity.type
_entity.pdbx_description
1 polymer ?
#
loop_
_entity_poly.entity_id
_entity_poly.type
_entity_poly.pdbx_seq_one_letter_code
_entity_poly.pdbx_strand_id
1 'polypeptide(L)'
;MNRILLILILLISLTTKLFSNPNIQARTGILVDYHSDEILFELDPDAQIYPASMTKIMTAIVAFDLIKTNKLSLNDQFTVSENAWRLSQAGYSSMFIMINDQVSVEDLLKGIIIASGNDACVALAEGIAGSEQNFADMMNEKAGEIGMTSTNFTNSSGINDPDNVSTVTDIALMSKYLIKNYPNYYELFAEKTFTWDRTGGEPIKQGNRNPLLYKNVGVDGVKTGYLAVE
;
A
#
# COMPACT_ATOMS: atom_id res chain seq x y z
N MET A 1 -30.99 -40.45 -30.93
CA MET A 1 -30.04 -39.51 -30.39
C MET A 1 -28.72 -40.28 -30.17
N ASN A 2 -27.67 -39.95 -30.91
CA ASN A 2 -26.42 -40.74 -30.98
C ASN A 2 -25.69 -40.73 -29.62
N ARG A 3 -25.21 -41.91 -29.15
CA ARG A 3 -24.45 -42.06 -27.92
C ARG A 3 -23.26 -41.07 -27.82
N ILE A 4 -22.65 -40.74 -28.98
CA ILE A 4 -21.57 -39.77 -29.09
C ILE A 4 -22.05 -38.34 -28.73
N LEU A 5 -23.26 -37.96 -29.15
CA LEU A 5 -23.85 -36.63 -28.82
C LEU A 5 -24.15 -36.52 -27.33
N LEU A 6 -24.56 -37.59 -26.68
CA LEU A 6 -24.80 -37.63 -25.23
C LEU A 6 -23.49 -37.48 -24.43
N ILE A 7 -22.41 -38.15 -24.90
CA ILE A 7 -21.08 -38.03 -24.27
C ILE A 7 -20.50 -36.62 -24.46
N LEU A 8 -20.71 -36.00 -25.64
CA LEU A 8 -20.27 -34.61 -25.87
C LEU A 8 -21.02 -33.61 -24.99
N ILE A 9 -22.33 -33.78 -24.81
CA ILE A 9 -23.14 -32.94 -23.92
C ILE A 9 -22.73 -33.15 -22.47
N LEU A 10 -22.39 -34.36 -22.04
CA LEU A 10 -21.90 -34.68 -20.69
C LEU A 10 -20.53 -34.07 -20.44
N LEU A 11 -19.63 -34.08 -21.43
CA LEU A 11 -18.31 -33.44 -21.35
C LEU A 11 -18.39 -31.92 -21.29
N ILE A 12 -19.34 -31.30 -22.00
CA ILE A 12 -19.55 -29.83 -21.95
C ILE A 12 -20.16 -29.41 -20.61
N SER A 13 -20.98 -30.24 -19.98
CA SER A 13 -21.59 -29.93 -18.68
C SER A 13 -20.61 -30.07 -17.49
N LEU A 14 -19.47 -30.74 -17.68
CA LEU A 14 -18.45 -30.90 -16.64
C LEU A 14 -17.47 -29.70 -16.53
N THR A 15 -17.56 -28.73 -17.44
CA THR A 15 -16.69 -27.55 -17.44
C THR A 15 -17.27 -26.31 -16.75
N THR A 16 -18.44 -26.41 -16.13
CA THR A 16 -18.92 -25.33 -15.26
C THR A 16 -18.05 -25.35 -14.00
N LYS A 17 -17.06 -24.50 -13.97
CA LYS A 17 -16.34 -24.16 -12.74
C LYS A 17 -17.40 -23.71 -11.72
N LEU A 18 -17.69 -24.56 -10.74
CA LEU A 18 -18.45 -24.18 -9.56
C LEU A 18 -17.57 -23.22 -8.75
N PHE A 19 -17.59 -21.94 -9.13
CA PHE A 19 -17.06 -20.91 -8.25
C PHE A 19 -18.04 -20.82 -7.06
N SER A 20 -17.67 -21.40 -5.95
CA SER A 20 -18.30 -21.07 -4.67
C SER A 20 -18.02 -19.59 -4.42
N ASN A 21 -19.01 -18.74 -4.66
CA ASN A 21 -18.88 -17.32 -4.37
C ASN A 21 -18.78 -17.17 -2.83
N PRO A 22 -17.60 -16.84 -2.27
CA PRO A 22 -17.47 -16.72 -0.83
C PRO A 22 -18.41 -15.61 -0.36
N ASN A 23 -19.22 -15.89 0.67
CA ASN A 23 -20.08 -14.87 1.28
C ASN A 23 -19.19 -13.91 2.10
N ILE A 24 -18.61 -12.92 1.42
CA ILE A 24 -17.72 -11.92 2.03
C ILE A 24 -18.56 -10.69 2.39
N GLN A 25 -18.48 -10.28 3.65
CA GLN A 25 -19.10 -9.06 4.14
C GLN A 25 -18.17 -7.85 3.84
N ALA A 26 -18.12 -7.45 2.58
CA ALA A 26 -17.37 -6.29 2.10
C ALA A 26 -18.18 -5.55 1.02
N ARG A 27 -17.92 -4.27 0.84
CA ARG A 27 -18.50 -3.47 -0.23
C ARG A 27 -17.87 -3.77 -1.57
N THR A 28 -16.54 -3.95 -1.58
CA THR A 28 -15.75 -4.25 -2.77
C THR A 28 -14.69 -5.28 -2.45
N GLY A 29 -14.24 -6.06 -3.43
CA GLY A 29 -13.19 -7.03 -3.24
C GLY A 29 -12.69 -7.61 -4.56
N ILE A 30 -11.41 -7.97 -4.59
CA ILE A 30 -10.80 -8.70 -5.70
C ILE A 30 -9.81 -9.75 -5.16
N LEU A 31 -9.80 -10.92 -5.77
CA LEU A 31 -8.80 -11.96 -5.55
C LEU A 31 -8.19 -12.35 -6.88
N VAL A 32 -6.89 -12.17 -7.00
CA VAL A 32 -6.13 -12.43 -8.23
C VAL A 32 -5.06 -13.46 -7.95
N ASP A 33 -4.92 -14.45 -8.80
CA ASP A 33 -3.75 -15.32 -8.78
C ASP A 33 -2.52 -14.56 -9.28
N TYR A 34 -1.49 -14.52 -8.44
CA TYR A 34 -0.30 -13.72 -8.71
C TYR A 34 0.46 -14.15 -9.96
N HIS A 35 0.47 -15.46 -10.27
CA HIS A 35 1.27 -16.02 -11.36
C HIS A 35 0.56 -15.99 -12.71
N SER A 36 -0.73 -16.32 -12.71
CA SER A 36 -1.52 -16.41 -13.94
C SER A 36 -2.28 -15.15 -14.31
N ASP A 37 -2.41 -14.18 -13.39
CA ASP A 37 -3.29 -13.02 -13.51
C ASP A 37 -4.79 -13.37 -13.57
N GLU A 38 -5.17 -14.62 -13.30
CA GLU A 38 -6.57 -15.04 -13.28
C GLU A 38 -7.29 -14.38 -12.10
N ILE A 39 -8.42 -13.71 -12.39
CA ILE A 39 -9.31 -13.19 -11.35
C ILE A 39 -10.11 -14.38 -10.81
N LEU A 40 -9.86 -14.73 -9.55
CA LEU A 40 -10.50 -15.85 -8.86
C LEU A 40 -11.80 -15.45 -8.17
N PHE A 41 -11.92 -14.16 -7.81
CA PHE A 41 -13.12 -13.58 -7.21
C PHE A 41 -13.11 -12.06 -7.42
N GLU A 42 -14.30 -11.50 -7.64
CA GLU A 42 -14.51 -10.05 -7.69
C GLU A 42 -15.89 -9.68 -7.12
N LEU A 43 -15.95 -8.53 -6.49
CA LEU A 43 -17.15 -7.90 -5.99
C LEU A 43 -17.03 -6.39 -6.16
N ASP A 44 -17.77 -5.81 -7.09
CA ASP A 44 -17.72 -4.39 -7.46
C ASP A 44 -16.27 -3.83 -7.52
N PRO A 45 -15.35 -4.48 -8.27
CA PRO A 45 -13.91 -4.21 -8.15
C PRO A 45 -13.52 -2.80 -8.60
N ASP A 46 -14.32 -2.17 -9.47
CA ASP A 46 -14.10 -0.84 -10.01
C ASP A 46 -14.90 0.25 -9.28
N ALA A 47 -15.63 -0.12 -8.21
CA ALA A 47 -16.27 0.86 -7.37
C ALA A 47 -15.22 1.74 -6.67
N GLN A 48 -15.42 3.05 -6.74
CA GLN A 48 -14.52 4.03 -6.12
C GLN A 48 -14.45 3.82 -4.61
N ILE A 49 -13.23 3.81 -4.09
CA ILE A 49 -12.91 3.74 -2.66
C ILE A 49 -11.98 4.87 -2.25
N TYR A 50 -11.97 5.18 -0.97
CA TYR A 50 -10.88 5.95 -0.35
C TYR A 50 -9.79 4.95 0.08
N PRO A 51 -8.58 4.99 -0.51
CA PRO A 51 -7.55 4.00 -0.24
C PRO A 51 -6.98 4.10 1.18
N ALA A 52 -7.20 5.20 1.87
CA ALA A 52 -6.65 5.41 3.20
C ALA A 52 -5.13 5.14 3.22
N SER A 53 -4.62 4.50 4.28
CA SER A 53 -3.20 4.16 4.39
C SER A 53 -2.68 3.15 3.34
N MET A 54 -3.53 2.61 2.45
CA MET A 54 -3.04 1.85 1.28
C MET A 54 -2.32 2.76 0.27
N THR A 55 -2.62 4.07 0.26
CA THR A 55 -1.84 5.10 -0.45
C THR A 55 -0.33 4.98 -0.21
N LYS A 56 0.08 4.59 1.00
CA LYS A 56 1.49 4.43 1.40
C LYS A 56 2.24 3.35 0.62
N ILE A 57 1.53 2.46 -0.07
CA ILE A 57 2.15 1.52 -1.00
C ILE A 57 2.78 2.31 -2.16
N MET A 58 2.06 3.28 -2.73
CA MET A 58 2.59 4.14 -3.80
C MET A 58 3.73 5.03 -3.29
N THR A 59 3.61 5.57 -2.09
CA THR A 59 4.69 6.34 -1.45
C THR A 59 5.98 5.53 -1.35
N ALA A 60 5.88 4.27 -0.95
CA ALA A 60 7.03 3.36 -0.91
C ALA A 60 7.55 3.02 -2.31
N ILE A 61 6.68 2.78 -3.30
CA ILE A 61 7.05 2.48 -4.69
C ILE A 61 7.86 3.64 -5.28
N VAL A 62 7.43 4.89 -5.12
CA VAL A 62 8.16 6.06 -5.63
C VAL A 62 9.56 6.15 -5.01
N ALA A 63 9.69 5.93 -3.70
CA ALA A 63 10.98 5.91 -3.04
C ALA A 63 11.86 4.75 -3.54
N PHE A 64 11.32 3.54 -3.69
CA PHE A 64 12.06 2.38 -4.21
C PHE A 64 12.51 2.57 -5.65
N ASP A 65 11.73 3.24 -6.50
CA ASP A 65 12.13 3.62 -7.86
C ASP A 65 13.38 4.53 -7.85
N LEU A 66 13.36 5.54 -6.99
CA LEU A 66 14.49 6.46 -6.84
C LEU A 66 15.73 5.75 -6.30
N ILE A 67 15.56 4.83 -5.34
CA ILE A 67 16.67 4.04 -4.80
C ILE A 67 17.23 3.10 -5.88
N LYS A 68 16.35 2.41 -6.62
CA LYS A 68 16.75 1.50 -7.70
C LYS A 68 17.52 2.21 -8.82
N THR A 69 17.21 3.49 -9.05
CA THR A 69 17.88 4.34 -10.06
C THR A 69 19.05 5.15 -9.50
N ASN A 70 19.48 4.90 -8.25
CA ASN A 70 20.55 5.61 -7.54
C ASN A 70 20.34 7.13 -7.43
N LYS A 71 19.10 7.59 -7.44
CA LYS A 71 18.71 8.99 -7.20
C LYS A 71 18.42 9.26 -5.73
N LEU A 72 18.25 8.21 -4.93
CA LEU A 72 18.03 8.24 -3.50
C LEU A 72 18.81 7.08 -2.86
N SER A 73 19.28 7.26 -1.62
CA SER A 73 19.92 6.22 -0.82
C SER A 73 19.12 5.96 0.47
N LEU A 74 19.12 4.73 0.94
CA LEU A 74 18.54 4.39 2.25
C LEU A 74 19.22 5.17 3.40
N ASN A 75 20.50 5.56 3.21
CA ASN A 75 21.27 6.32 4.20
C ASN A 75 21.09 7.84 4.09
N ASP A 76 20.43 8.34 3.04
CA ASP A 76 20.12 9.77 2.95
C ASP A 76 19.24 10.17 4.12
N GLN A 77 19.46 11.38 4.62
CA GLN A 77 18.71 11.89 5.77
C GLN A 77 17.88 13.11 5.38
N PHE A 78 16.66 13.14 5.83
CA PHE A 78 15.77 14.27 5.64
C PHE A 78 15.47 14.96 6.96
N THR A 79 15.45 16.29 6.91
CA THR A 79 15.08 17.11 8.06
C THR A 79 13.56 17.10 8.23
N VAL A 80 13.11 16.78 9.43
CA VAL A 80 11.68 16.80 9.76
C VAL A 80 11.19 18.24 9.84
N SER A 81 10.28 18.61 8.94
CA SER A 81 9.61 19.91 8.93
C SER A 81 8.59 20.05 10.07
N GLU A 82 8.18 21.28 10.32
CA GLU A 82 7.04 21.54 11.24
C GLU A 82 5.75 20.88 10.73
N ASN A 83 5.53 20.85 9.41
CA ASN A 83 4.36 20.23 8.80
C ASN A 83 4.32 18.71 9.08
N ALA A 84 5.41 18.00 8.83
CA ALA A 84 5.53 16.58 9.16
C ALA A 84 5.35 16.32 10.66
N TRP A 85 6.02 17.10 11.51
CA TRP A 85 5.92 16.96 12.97
C TRP A 85 4.51 17.20 13.50
N ARG A 86 3.75 18.16 12.96
CA ARG A 86 2.36 18.42 13.38
C ARG A 86 1.47 17.17 13.23
N LEU A 87 1.71 16.32 12.23
CA LEU A 87 0.96 15.07 12.08
C LEU A 87 1.26 14.06 13.17
N SER A 88 2.46 14.11 13.78
CA SER A 88 2.78 13.27 14.93
C SER A 88 1.98 13.64 16.19
N GLN A 89 1.44 14.87 16.24
CA GLN A 89 0.65 15.40 17.36
C GLN A 89 -0.87 15.30 17.12
N ALA A 90 -1.31 15.06 15.89
CA ALA A 90 -2.72 15.17 15.49
C ALA A 90 -3.58 13.94 15.79
N GLY A 91 -3.05 12.92 16.48
CA GLY A 91 -3.79 11.69 16.82
C GLY A 91 -3.90 10.66 15.68
N TYR A 92 -3.26 10.90 14.55
CA TYR A 92 -3.14 9.94 13.46
C TYR A 92 -2.08 8.86 13.74
N SER A 93 -2.07 7.79 12.91
CA SER A 93 -0.95 6.84 12.91
C SER A 93 0.36 7.58 12.64
N SER A 94 1.34 7.41 13.51
CA SER A 94 2.56 8.23 13.53
C SER A 94 3.78 7.38 13.86
N MET A 95 4.93 7.75 13.31
CA MET A 95 6.24 7.26 13.73
C MET A 95 6.75 8.01 14.94
N PHE A 96 6.18 9.22 15.22
CA PHE A 96 6.56 10.14 16.29
C PHE A 96 7.93 10.79 16.10
N ILE A 97 8.21 11.22 14.88
CA ILE A 97 9.39 12.02 14.57
C ILE A 97 9.30 13.41 15.18
N MET A 98 10.45 13.98 15.58
CA MET A 98 10.51 15.29 16.20
C MET A 98 10.93 16.35 15.19
N ILE A 99 10.46 17.59 15.37
CA ILE A 99 10.82 18.71 14.52
C ILE A 99 12.35 18.90 14.49
N ASN A 100 12.90 19.14 13.31
CA ASN A 100 14.33 19.27 13.02
C ASN A 100 15.17 17.99 13.21
N ASP A 101 14.56 16.84 13.52
CA ASP A 101 15.28 15.56 13.47
C ASP A 101 15.82 15.31 12.06
N GLN A 102 16.97 14.65 12.02
CA GLN A 102 17.50 14.06 10.78
C GLN A 102 17.13 12.59 10.77
N VAL A 103 16.26 12.19 9.86
CA VAL A 103 15.76 10.81 9.81
C VAL A 103 16.18 10.17 8.50
N SER A 104 16.75 8.95 8.57
CA SER A 104 17.17 8.22 7.39
C SER A 104 15.96 7.80 6.54
N VAL A 105 16.17 7.71 5.23
CA VAL A 105 15.16 7.17 4.29
C VAL A 105 14.75 5.76 4.71
N GLU A 106 15.69 4.94 5.19
CA GLU A 106 15.41 3.60 5.70
C GLU A 106 14.41 3.63 6.87
N ASP A 107 14.66 4.47 7.88
CA ASP A 107 13.78 4.59 9.05
C ASP A 107 12.42 5.17 8.67
N LEU A 108 12.38 6.17 7.78
CA LEU A 108 11.12 6.72 7.26
C LEU A 108 10.30 5.64 6.57
N LEU A 109 10.91 4.82 5.69
CA LEU A 109 10.23 3.71 5.03
C LEU A 109 9.71 2.66 6.02
N LYS A 110 10.50 2.28 7.04
CA LYS A 110 10.04 1.39 8.10
C LYS A 110 8.88 1.99 8.88
N GLY A 111 8.96 3.27 9.24
CA GLY A 111 7.89 4.01 9.89
C GLY A 111 6.60 4.05 9.05
N ILE A 112 6.70 4.28 7.73
CA ILE A 112 5.59 4.29 6.79
C ILE A 112 4.92 2.92 6.68
N ILE A 113 5.72 1.88 6.47
CA ILE A 113 5.23 0.54 6.15
C ILE A 113 4.69 -0.15 7.41
N ILE A 114 5.45 -0.14 8.50
CA ILE A 114 5.16 -0.91 9.72
C ILE A 114 4.24 -0.13 10.66
N ALA A 115 4.63 1.08 11.04
CA ALA A 115 3.85 1.91 11.95
C ALA A 115 2.70 2.67 11.27
N SER A 116 2.70 2.70 9.93
CA SER A 116 1.75 3.49 9.13
C SER A 116 1.85 4.99 9.40
N GLY A 117 3.05 5.51 9.68
CA GLY A 117 3.33 6.89 10.08
C GLY A 117 2.98 7.91 9.00
N ASN A 118 2.03 8.79 9.27
CA ASN A 118 1.68 9.88 8.36
C ASN A 118 2.74 10.98 8.38
N ASP A 119 3.30 11.25 9.55
CA ASP A 119 4.43 12.14 9.75
C ASP A 119 5.67 11.72 8.93
N ALA A 120 5.97 10.42 8.93
CA ALA A 120 7.05 9.86 8.12
C ALA A 120 6.78 9.98 6.61
N CYS A 121 5.50 9.86 6.17
CA CYS A 121 5.13 10.08 4.76
C CYS A 121 5.43 11.51 4.32
N VAL A 122 5.01 12.50 5.11
CA VAL A 122 5.24 13.91 4.77
C VAL A 122 6.74 14.23 4.79
N ALA A 123 7.48 13.75 5.81
CA ALA A 123 8.93 13.97 5.86
C ALA A 123 9.66 13.37 4.64
N LEU A 124 9.27 12.16 4.22
CA LEU A 124 9.82 11.52 3.02
C LEU A 124 9.46 12.30 1.75
N ALA A 125 8.19 12.68 1.60
CA ALA A 125 7.68 13.40 0.45
C ALA A 125 8.35 14.77 0.27
N GLU A 126 8.44 15.55 1.34
CA GLU A 126 9.12 16.84 1.33
C GLU A 126 10.62 16.69 1.06
N GLY A 127 11.26 15.67 1.64
CA GLY A 127 12.68 15.40 1.41
C GLY A 127 13.00 15.02 -0.05
N ILE A 128 12.13 14.25 -0.71
CA ILE A 128 12.30 13.81 -2.09
C ILE A 128 11.93 14.92 -3.08
N ALA A 129 10.76 15.55 -2.90
CA ALA A 129 10.14 16.40 -3.91
C ALA A 129 10.06 17.89 -3.52
N GLY A 130 10.55 18.24 -2.32
CA GLY A 130 10.48 19.60 -1.78
C GLY A 130 9.10 20.01 -1.25
N SER A 131 8.04 19.27 -1.60
CA SER A 131 6.69 19.44 -1.06
C SER A 131 5.87 18.17 -1.22
N GLU A 132 4.86 18.00 -0.35
CA GLU A 132 3.94 16.87 -0.45
C GLU A 132 3.13 16.90 -1.75
N GLN A 133 2.78 18.09 -2.26
CA GLN A 133 2.07 18.22 -3.54
C GLN A 133 2.90 17.71 -4.72
N ASN A 134 4.16 18.14 -4.84
CA ASN A 134 5.04 17.64 -5.90
C ASN A 134 5.23 16.13 -5.80
N PHE A 135 5.25 15.59 -4.59
CA PHE A 135 5.35 14.16 -4.39
C PHE A 135 4.07 13.42 -4.82
N ALA A 136 2.89 14.00 -4.54
CA ALA A 136 1.62 13.47 -5.04
C ALA A 136 1.55 13.46 -6.57
N ASP A 137 2.12 14.47 -7.23
CA ASP A 137 2.24 14.50 -8.69
C ASP A 137 3.12 13.34 -9.20
N MET A 138 4.25 13.05 -8.53
CA MET A 138 5.09 11.88 -8.84
C MET A 138 4.33 10.56 -8.61
N MET A 139 3.50 10.48 -7.56
CA MET A 139 2.67 9.29 -7.30
C MET A 139 1.65 9.07 -8.43
N ASN A 140 1.03 10.14 -8.93
CA ASN A 140 0.05 10.07 -10.02
C ASN A 140 0.74 9.72 -11.36
N GLU A 141 1.92 10.25 -11.63
CA GLU A 141 2.72 9.85 -12.79
C GLU A 141 3.02 8.34 -12.74
N LYS A 142 3.47 7.84 -11.58
CA LYS A 142 3.73 6.40 -11.37
C LYS A 142 2.45 5.57 -11.48
N ALA A 143 1.33 6.04 -10.97
CA ALA A 143 0.03 5.37 -11.11
C ALA A 143 -0.35 5.21 -12.60
N GLY A 144 -0.13 6.24 -13.40
CA GLY A 144 -0.32 6.17 -14.86
C GLY A 144 0.59 5.13 -15.53
N GLU A 145 1.87 5.07 -15.15
CA GLU A 145 2.82 4.06 -15.66
C GLU A 145 2.41 2.62 -15.30
N ILE A 146 1.82 2.41 -14.13
CA ILE A 146 1.33 1.11 -13.66
C ILE A 146 0.02 0.72 -14.36
N GLY A 147 -0.73 1.69 -14.87
CA GLY A 147 -2.04 1.48 -15.50
C GLY A 147 -3.22 1.64 -14.52
N MET A 148 -3.02 2.36 -13.40
CA MET A 148 -4.05 2.67 -12.41
C MET A 148 -4.93 3.84 -12.90
N THR A 149 -5.88 3.54 -13.78
CA THR A 149 -6.66 4.56 -14.51
C THR A 149 -7.80 5.17 -13.69
N SER A 150 -8.13 4.58 -12.55
CA SER A 150 -9.22 5.02 -11.66
C SER A 150 -8.69 5.52 -10.32
N THR A 151 -7.40 5.92 -10.27
CA THR A 151 -6.73 6.36 -9.05
C THR A 151 -6.25 7.80 -9.18
N ASN A 152 -6.44 8.57 -8.11
CA ASN A 152 -5.87 9.89 -7.92
C ASN A 152 -5.32 10.01 -6.50
N PHE A 153 -4.05 10.35 -6.37
CA PHE A 153 -3.40 10.63 -5.10
C PHE A 153 -3.29 12.14 -4.89
N THR A 154 -3.78 12.64 -3.77
CA THR A 154 -3.70 14.06 -3.39
C THR A 154 -2.66 14.31 -2.30
N ASN A 155 -2.21 13.24 -1.61
CA ASN A 155 -1.20 13.33 -0.56
C ASN A 155 -0.45 12.00 -0.42
N SER A 156 0.64 12.04 0.33
CA SER A 156 1.57 10.91 0.50
C SER A 156 1.08 9.83 1.48
N SER A 157 0.10 10.14 2.32
CA SER A 157 -0.26 9.33 3.48
C SER A 157 -1.61 8.62 3.37
N GLY A 158 -2.51 9.13 2.52
CA GLY A 158 -3.90 8.70 2.44
C GLY A 158 -4.76 9.27 3.55
N ILE A 159 -4.34 10.38 4.19
CA ILE A 159 -5.20 11.17 5.06
C ILE A 159 -6.43 11.61 4.26
N ASN A 160 -7.58 11.70 4.94
CA ASN A 160 -8.86 11.95 4.32
C ASN A 160 -8.85 13.21 3.46
N ASP A 161 -9.07 12.99 2.18
CA ASP A 161 -9.25 13.99 1.15
C ASP A 161 -10.27 13.40 0.14
N PRO A 162 -11.33 14.13 -0.23
CA PRO A 162 -12.38 13.61 -1.10
C PRO A 162 -11.88 13.22 -2.49
N ASP A 163 -10.77 13.80 -2.94
CA ASP A 163 -10.17 13.55 -4.24
C ASP A 163 -9.08 12.48 -4.19
N ASN A 164 -8.71 11.97 -2.99
CA ASN A 164 -7.78 10.85 -2.83
C ASN A 164 -8.54 9.54 -2.99
N VAL A 165 -8.65 9.05 -4.21
CA VAL A 165 -9.53 7.95 -4.60
C VAL A 165 -8.79 6.84 -5.35
N SER A 166 -9.34 5.63 -5.31
CA SER A 166 -8.84 4.46 -6.05
C SER A 166 -9.95 3.42 -6.24
N THR A 167 -9.59 2.25 -6.76
CA THR A 167 -10.45 1.04 -6.83
C THR A 167 -9.66 -0.15 -6.30
N VAL A 168 -10.34 -1.25 -5.95
CA VAL A 168 -9.60 -2.46 -5.53
C VAL A 168 -8.87 -3.11 -6.71
N THR A 169 -9.32 -2.90 -7.95
CA THR A 169 -8.60 -3.27 -9.17
C THR A 169 -7.24 -2.57 -9.22
N ASP A 170 -7.21 -1.24 -9.08
CA ASP A 170 -5.98 -0.46 -9.12
C ASP A 170 -5.05 -0.78 -7.93
N ILE A 171 -5.61 -1.01 -6.74
CA ILE A 171 -4.83 -1.46 -5.57
C ILE A 171 -4.18 -2.82 -5.81
N ALA A 172 -4.86 -3.74 -6.49
CA ALA A 172 -4.29 -5.04 -6.87
C ALA A 172 -3.14 -4.88 -7.88
N LEU A 173 -3.31 -4.02 -8.90
CA LEU A 173 -2.25 -3.68 -9.87
C LEU A 173 -1.02 -3.10 -9.15
N MET A 174 -1.22 -2.12 -8.28
CA MET A 174 -0.17 -1.48 -7.49
C MET A 174 0.57 -2.50 -6.61
N SER A 175 -0.17 -3.35 -5.90
CA SER A 175 0.40 -4.38 -5.03
C SER A 175 1.22 -5.39 -5.82
N LYS A 176 0.72 -5.86 -6.98
CA LYS A 176 1.45 -6.75 -7.86
C LYS A 176 2.71 -6.10 -8.43
N TYR A 177 2.62 -4.81 -8.82
CA TYR A 177 3.77 -4.04 -9.30
C TYR A 177 4.87 -3.97 -8.23
N LEU A 178 4.52 -3.67 -6.98
CA LEU A 178 5.44 -3.66 -5.83
C LEU A 178 6.16 -5.01 -5.69
N ILE A 179 5.41 -6.11 -5.58
CA ILE A 179 5.97 -7.45 -5.37
C ILE A 179 6.92 -7.84 -6.51
N LYS A 180 6.52 -7.56 -7.75
CA LYS A 180 7.27 -7.95 -8.94
C LYS A 180 8.56 -7.14 -9.14
N ASN A 181 8.51 -5.84 -8.91
CA ASN A 181 9.59 -4.93 -9.28
C ASN A 181 10.57 -4.63 -8.13
N TYR A 182 10.12 -4.85 -6.88
CA TYR A 182 10.91 -4.54 -5.67
C TYR A 182 10.89 -5.68 -4.65
N PRO A 183 11.20 -6.95 -5.03
CA PRO A 183 11.08 -8.11 -4.15
C PRO A 183 11.91 -7.96 -2.86
N ASN A 184 13.12 -7.39 -2.95
CA ASN A 184 13.98 -7.19 -1.79
C ASN A 184 13.41 -6.16 -0.78
N TYR A 185 12.74 -5.12 -1.28
CA TYR A 185 12.10 -4.11 -0.41
C TYR A 185 10.71 -4.56 0.06
N TYR A 186 10.08 -5.48 -0.68
CA TYR A 186 8.79 -6.05 -0.28
C TYR A 186 8.88 -6.79 1.07
N GLU A 187 10.04 -7.34 1.41
CA GLU A 187 10.28 -8.00 2.71
C GLU A 187 9.96 -7.09 3.91
N LEU A 188 10.09 -5.77 3.77
CA LEU A 188 9.72 -4.80 4.81
C LEU A 188 8.23 -4.88 5.18
N PHE A 189 7.36 -5.26 4.25
CA PHE A 189 5.92 -5.38 4.50
C PHE A 189 5.56 -6.58 5.36
N ALA A 190 6.44 -7.58 5.44
CA ALA A 190 6.31 -8.76 6.32
C ALA A 190 6.88 -8.50 7.72
N GLU A 191 7.64 -7.43 7.93
CA GLU A 191 8.21 -7.11 9.23
C GLU A 191 7.10 -6.81 10.27
N LYS A 192 7.21 -7.47 11.42
CA LYS A 192 6.17 -7.41 12.46
C LYS A 192 6.32 -6.22 13.39
N THR A 193 7.54 -5.71 13.58
CA THR A 193 7.80 -4.61 14.51
C THR A 193 8.91 -3.72 14.03
N PHE A 194 8.81 -2.44 14.38
CA PHE A 194 9.84 -1.43 14.17
C PHE A 194 10.05 -0.66 15.46
N THR A 195 11.29 -0.37 15.79
CA THR A 195 11.63 0.49 16.93
C THR A 195 12.29 1.74 16.41
N TRP A 196 11.67 2.88 16.69
CA TRP A 196 12.21 4.19 16.37
C TRP A 196 12.90 4.77 17.60
N ASP A 197 14.20 5.05 17.47
CA ASP A 197 15.01 5.69 18.50
C ASP A 197 14.95 7.21 18.31
N ARG A 198 13.88 7.81 18.84
CA ARG A 198 13.61 9.23 18.63
C ARG A 198 14.50 10.12 19.48
N THR A 199 14.85 11.29 18.94
CA THR A 199 15.58 12.33 19.67
C THR A 199 14.79 12.82 20.88
N GLY A 200 15.44 12.88 22.04
CA GLY A 200 14.89 13.47 23.26
C GLY A 200 13.80 12.65 23.97
N GLY A 201 13.73 11.36 23.74
CA GLY A 201 12.77 10.46 24.39
C GLY A 201 13.21 9.01 24.40
N GLU A 202 12.42 8.15 25.03
CA GLU A 202 12.64 6.71 24.99
C GLU A 202 12.30 6.16 23.58
N PRO A 203 13.01 5.10 23.14
CA PRO A 203 12.69 4.42 21.89
C PRO A 203 11.24 3.94 21.84
N ILE A 204 10.58 4.13 20.69
CA ILE A 204 9.18 3.74 20.50
C ILE A 204 9.11 2.49 19.65
N LYS A 205 8.68 1.38 20.24
CA LYS A 205 8.42 0.13 19.52
C LYS A 205 6.97 0.08 19.06
N GLN A 206 6.76 -0.12 17.75
CA GLN A 206 5.44 -0.23 17.14
C GLN A 206 5.30 -1.54 16.38
N GLY A 207 4.07 -2.08 16.34
CA GLY A 207 3.72 -3.27 15.58
C GLY A 207 3.20 -2.93 14.19
N ASN A 208 3.40 -3.86 13.25
CA ASN A 208 2.76 -3.79 11.96
C ASN A 208 1.23 -3.85 12.10
N ARG A 209 0.53 -2.97 11.38
CA ARG A 209 -0.93 -2.83 11.46
C ARG A 209 -1.69 -3.96 10.77
N ASN A 210 -1.01 -4.84 10.02
CA ASN A 210 -1.64 -5.99 9.39
C ASN A 210 -1.77 -7.17 10.38
N PRO A 211 -2.99 -7.46 10.89
CA PRO A 211 -3.18 -8.50 11.91
C PRO A 211 -2.94 -9.91 11.37
N LEU A 212 -2.98 -10.11 10.05
CA LEU A 212 -2.78 -11.42 9.44
C LEU A 212 -1.33 -11.88 9.52
N LEU A 213 -0.35 -10.96 9.60
CA LEU A 213 1.07 -11.30 9.79
C LEU A 213 1.32 -12.06 11.10
N TYR A 214 0.42 -11.94 12.08
CA TYR A 214 0.55 -12.60 13.38
C TYR A 214 -0.18 -13.95 13.47
N LYS A 215 -0.91 -14.34 12.40
CA LYS A 215 -1.78 -15.54 12.43
C LYS A 215 -1.16 -16.81 11.81
N ASN A 216 0.07 -16.75 11.29
CA ASN A 216 0.71 -17.88 10.60
C ASN A 216 -0.13 -18.52 9.47
N VAL A 217 -0.81 -17.70 8.69
CA VAL A 217 -1.67 -18.12 7.57
C VAL A 217 -1.02 -17.88 6.21
N GLY A 218 0.31 -17.69 6.17
CA GLY A 218 1.06 -17.48 4.93
C GLY A 218 0.99 -16.07 4.35
N VAL A 219 0.46 -15.08 5.12
CA VAL A 219 0.41 -13.68 4.70
C VAL A 219 1.76 -13.00 4.95
N ASP A 220 2.27 -12.28 3.95
CA ASP A 220 3.55 -11.58 3.95
C ASP A 220 3.44 -10.07 3.65
N GLY A 221 2.25 -9.55 3.49
CA GLY A 221 1.97 -8.13 3.20
C GLY A 221 0.48 -7.90 2.93
N VAL A 222 0.06 -6.80 2.25
CA VAL A 222 0.85 -5.63 1.91
C VAL A 222 0.59 -4.53 2.94
N LYS A 223 -0.58 -3.87 2.88
CA LYS A 223 -0.90 -2.71 3.74
C LYS A 223 -2.38 -2.68 4.08
N THR A 224 -2.69 -2.35 5.33
CA THR A 224 -4.04 -2.05 5.78
C THR A 224 -4.37 -0.57 5.60
N GLY A 225 -5.64 -0.26 5.38
CA GLY A 225 -6.19 1.08 5.36
C GLY A 225 -7.37 1.19 6.35
N TYR A 226 -7.49 2.34 6.99
CA TYR A 226 -8.65 2.67 7.82
C TYR A 226 -8.91 4.19 7.74
N LEU A 227 -10.15 4.54 7.41
CA LEU A 227 -10.69 5.88 7.55
C LEU A 227 -12.03 5.76 8.26
N ALA A 228 -12.27 6.61 9.26
CA ALA A 228 -13.61 6.87 9.74
C ALA A 228 -14.26 7.86 8.75
N VAL A 229 -15.00 7.32 7.79
CA VAL A 229 -15.89 8.11 6.92
C VAL A 229 -17.30 7.96 7.48
N GLU A 230 -17.94 9.10 7.76
CA GLU A 230 -19.34 9.14 8.16
C GLU A 230 -20.27 8.80 6.99
#